data_eef92ea61e1ee4730c2d71f0d89d1aa7
#
_entry.id   eef92ea61e1ee4730c2d71f0d89d1aa7
#
_cell.length_a   1.000
_cell.length_b   1.000
_cell.length_c   1.000
_cell.angle_alpha   90.00
_cell.angle_beta   90.00
_cell.angle_gamma   90.00
#
_symmetry.space_group_name_H-M   'P 1'
#
loop_
_entity.id
_entity.type
_entity.pdbx_description
1 polymer ?
#
loop_
_entity_poly.entity_id
_entity_poly.type
_entity_poly.pdbx_seq_one_letter_code
_entity_poly.pdbx_strand_id
1 'polypeptide(L)'
;MLFKVDAPWRQGAAFLCLSGFTDNRSNAHLLDKMMTSKFPLVVVLIELAEQLATENVGLSLRWVPRLQNSEADALTNEVFHEFDMSRRIAVEVESLQFLVMNDLMRNVGALMHDISCRKGAGARPESSASAKKPK
;
A
#
# COMPACT_ATOMS: atom_id res chain seq x y z
N MET A 1 -12.72 -3.64 5.18
CA MET A 1 -12.61 -4.98 5.76
C MET A 1 -12.36 -5.96 4.65
N LEU A 2 -11.09 -6.22 4.34
CA LEU A 2 -10.71 -7.05 3.20
C LEU A 2 -11.07 -8.53 3.40
N PHE A 3 -11.24 -9.01 4.64
CA PHE A 3 -11.52 -10.42 4.92
C PHE A 3 -12.31 -10.58 6.23
N LYS A 4 -13.58 -10.18 6.27
CA LYS A 4 -14.47 -10.66 7.32
C LYS A 4 -14.95 -12.04 6.92
N VAL A 5 -14.13 -13.03 7.08
CA VAL A 5 -14.58 -14.40 7.11
C VAL A 5 -14.88 -14.69 8.58
N ASP A 6 -16.16 -14.81 8.93
CA ASP A 6 -16.57 -15.36 10.22
C ASP A 6 -16.20 -16.85 10.22
N ALA A 7 -14.93 -17.11 10.43
CA ALA A 7 -14.39 -18.44 10.31
C ALA A 7 -14.12 -19.02 11.71
N PRO A 8 -14.43 -20.31 11.93
CA PRO A 8 -14.32 -20.95 13.25
C PRO A 8 -12.90 -20.97 13.83
N TRP A 9 -11.85 -20.68 13.04
CA TRP A 9 -10.47 -20.59 13.54
C TRP A 9 -10.18 -19.38 14.44
N ARG A 10 -11.08 -18.37 14.51
CA ARG A 10 -10.93 -17.23 15.43
C ARG A 10 -11.00 -17.58 16.90
N GLN A 11 -11.44 -18.81 17.24
CA GLN A 11 -11.55 -19.26 18.63
C GLN A 11 -10.26 -19.85 19.21
N GLY A 12 -9.20 -19.95 18.41
CA GLY A 12 -7.85 -20.32 18.83
C GLY A 12 -6.83 -19.32 18.32
N ALA A 13 -5.65 -19.28 18.91
CA ALA A 13 -4.52 -18.41 18.49
C ALA A 13 -3.91 -18.84 17.14
N ALA A 14 -4.74 -19.24 16.16
CA ALA A 14 -4.30 -19.64 14.84
C ALA A 14 -3.88 -18.43 14.01
N PHE A 15 -2.66 -18.46 13.51
CA PHE A 15 -2.14 -17.47 12.57
C PHE A 15 -2.43 -17.94 11.13
N LEU A 16 -3.15 -17.15 10.35
CA LEU A 16 -3.43 -17.43 8.95
C LEU A 16 -2.38 -16.74 8.07
N CYS A 17 -1.74 -17.48 7.18
CA CYS A 17 -0.84 -16.90 6.18
C CYS A 17 -1.49 -16.96 4.78
N LEU A 18 -1.74 -15.78 4.21
CA LEU A 18 -2.19 -15.64 2.83
C LEU A 18 -0.98 -15.52 1.91
N SER A 19 -1.03 -16.22 0.78
CA SER A 19 -0.02 -16.13 -0.27
C SER A 19 -0.64 -15.69 -1.58
N GLY A 20 0.04 -14.79 -2.29
CA GLY A 20 -0.38 -14.30 -3.60
C GLY A 20 0.81 -14.15 -4.54
N PHE A 21 0.50 -13.86 -5.80
CA PHE A 21 1.48 -13.61 -6.83
C PHE A 21 1.27 -12.23 -7.44
N THR A 22 2.35 -11.63 -7.94
CA THR A 22 2.32 -10.36 -8.66
C THR A 22 3.44 -10.33 -9.69
N ASP A 23 3.19 -9.75 -10.84
CA ASP A 23 4.22 -9.43 -11.84
C ASP A 23 4.92 -8.09 -11.56
N ASN A 24 4.47 -7.33 -10.59
CA ASN A 24 5.10 -6.10 -10.15
C ASN A 24 6.12 -6.36 -9.03
N ARG A 25 7.42 -6.34 -9.38
CA ARG A 25 8.52 -6.53 -8.41
C ARG A 25 8.50 -5.52 -7.28
N SER A 26 8.11 -4.28 -7.56
CA SER A 26 8.05 -3.23 -6.55
C SER A 26 7.01 -3.54 -5.48
N ASN A 27 5.85 -4.10 -5.87
CA ASN A 27 4.81 -4.49 -4.92
C ASN A 27 5.24 -5.67 -4.04
N ALA A 28 5.88 -6.70 -4.64
CA ALA A 28 6.41 -7.82 -3.88
C ALA A 28 7.45 -7.34 -2.85
N HIS A 29 8.41 -6.51 -3.27
CA HIS A 29 9.42 -5.96 -2.38
C HIS A 29 8.85 -5.03 -1.30
N LEU A 30 7.84 -4.23 -1.66
CA LEU A 30 7.17 -3.32 -0.74
C LEU A 30 6.50 -4.08 0.40
N LEU A 31 5.78 -5.17 0.09
CA LEU A 31 5.12 -6.00 1.09
C LEU A 31 6.11 -6.82 1.92
N ASP A 32 7.19 -7.30 1.31
CA ASP A 32 8.26 -8.01 2.03
C ASP A 32 8.93 -7.10 3.08
N LYS A 33 9.15 -5.84 2.75
CA LYS A 33 9.77 -4.86 3.66
C LYS A 33 8.77 -4.15 4.55
N MET A 34 7.50 -4.09 4.17
CA MET A 34 6.43 -3.31 4.82
C MET A 34 6.87 -1.86 5.08
N MET A 35 7.66 -1.27 4.17
CA MET A 35 8.28 0.03 4.38
C MET A 35 8.36 0.86 3.10
N THR A 36 7.87 2.09 3.19
CA THR A 36 8.05 3.14 2.18
C THR A 36 7.94 4.51 2.81
N SER A 37 8.62 5.50 2.23
CA SER A 37 8.45 6.92 2.59
C SER A 37 7.59 7.69 1.59
N LYS A 38 7.07 7.01 0.55
CA LYS A 38 6.32 7.67 -0.51
C LYS A 38 4.85 7.82 -0.12
N PHE A 39 4.37 9.06 -0.10
CA PHE A 39 2.95 9.35 0.02
C PHE A 39 2.26 9.21 -1.37
N PRO A 40 1.04 8.67 -1.46
CA PRO A 40 0.17 8.19 -0.38
C PRO A 40 0.43 6.72 0.04
N LEU A 41 1.36 6.04 -0.59
CA LEU A 41 1.61 4.61 -0.43
C LEU A 41 1.95 4.21 1.02
N VAL A 42 2.64 5.09 1.76
CA VAL A 42 2.94 4.85 3.19
C VAL A 42 1.66 4.70 4.01
N VAL A 43 0.63 5.49 3.73
CA VAL A 43 -0.66 5.42 4.44
C VAL A 43 -1.37 4.10 4.17
N VAL A 44 -1.36 3.65 2.91
CA VAL A 44 -1.92 2.35 2.52
C VAL A 44 -1.20 1.19 3.21
N LEU A 45 0.13 1.26 3.33
CA LEU A 45 0.89 0.22 4.03
C LEU A 45 0.62 0.20 5.53
N ILE A 46 0.47 1.35 6.18
CA ILE A 46 0.12 1.42 7.60
C ILE A 46 -1.26 0.81 7.81
N GLU A 47 -2.24 1.15 6.99
CA GLU A 47 -3.58 0.55 7.04
C GLU A 47 -3.50 -0.97 6.85
N LEU A 48 -2.76 -1.45 5.84
CA LEU A 48 -2.60 -2.88 5.59
C LEU A 48 -1.97 -3.58 6.79
N ALA A 49 -0.91 -3.01 7.37
CA ALA A 49 -0.25 -3.58 8.54
C ALA A 49 -1.20 -3.69 9.74
N GLU A 50 -2.00 -2.66 9.99
CA GLU A 50 -2.99 -2.64 11.07
C GLU A 50 -4.10 -3.67 10.85
N GLN A 51 -4.62 -3.78 9.63
CA GLN A 51 -5.62 -4.79 9.27
C GLN A 51 -5.07 -6.21 9.47
N LEU A 52 -3.86 -6.49 8.98
CA LEU A 52 -3.22 -7.80 9.13
C LEU A 52 -2.97 -8.16 10.60
N ALA A 53 -2.51 -7.19 11.39
CA ALA A 53 -2.28 -7.39 12.82
C ALA A 53 -3.59 -7.65 13.58
N THR A 54 -4.63 -6.85 13.31
CA THR A 54 -5.95 -6.99 13.97
C THR A 54 -6.60 -8.33 13.66
N GLU A 55 -6.44 -8.82 12.43
CA GLU A 55 -7.02 -10.09 12.00
C GLU A 55 -6.11 -11.31 12.25
N ASN A 56 -4.92 -11.10 12.82
CA ASN A 56 -3.89 -12.13 13.01
C ASN A 56 -3.54 -12.88 11.72
N VAL A 57 -3.37 -12.14 10.62
CA VAL A 57 -3.12 -12.64 9.28
C VAL A 57 -1.75 -12.18 8.81
N GLY A 58 -0.96 -13.08 8.24
CA GLY A 58 0.24 -12.76 7.46
C GLY A 58 -0.07 -12.71 5.98
N LEU A 59 0.59 -11.83 5.25
CA LEU A 59 0.49 -11.72 3.80
C LEU A 59 1.88 -11.89 3.18
N SER A 60 2.01 -12.86 2.28
CA SER A 60 3.21 -13.09 1.49
C SER A 60 2.89 -12.91 0.01
N LEU A 61 3.58 -11.99 -0.65
CA LEU A 61 3.41 -11.72 -2.07
C LEU A 61 4.68 -12.09 -2.82
N ARG A 62 4.59 -13.05 -3.73
CA ARG A 62 5.72 -13.51 -4.55
C ARG A 62 5.66 -12.87 -5.93
N TRP A 63 6.81 -12.42 -6.40
CA TRP A 63 6.91 -11.98 -7.78
C TRP A 63 6.96 -13.17 -8.74
N VAL A 64 6.21 -13.06 -9.83
CA VAL A 64 6.25 -13.98 -10.97
C VAL A 64 6.43 -13.20 -12.28
N PRO A 65 7.03 -13.80 -13.31
CA PRO A 65 7.05 -13.18 -14.63
C PRO A 65 5.63 -12.93 -15.16
N ARG A 66 5.43 -11.86 -15.91
CA ARG A 66 4.11 -11.49 -16.45
C ARG A 66 3.42 -12.62 -17.21
N LEU A 67 4.20 -13.40 -17.99
CA LEU A 67 3.67 -14.56 -18.73
C LEU A 67 3.07 -15.66 -17.81
N GLN A 68 3.42 -15.68 -16.53
CA GLN A 68 2.89 -16.61 -15.54
C GLN A 68 1.74 -16.00 -14.72
N ASN A 69 1.37 -14.75 -14.98
CA ASN A 69 0.28 -14.03 -14.30
C ASN A 69 -0.93 -13.84 -15.24
N SER A 70 -1.10 -14.73 -16.21
CA SER A 70 -2.14 -14.63 -17.24
C SER A 70 -3.57 -14.63 -16.69
N GLU A 71 -3.83 -15.35 -15.59
CA GLU A 71 -5.14 -15.34 -14.95
C GLU A 71 -5.51 -13.95 -14.40
N ALA A 72 -4.58 -13.27 -13.74
CA ALA A 72 -4.81 -11.92 -13.24
C ALA A 72 -4.96 -10.91 -14.40
N ASP A 73 -4.19 -11.07 -15.47
CA ASP A 73 -4.33 -10.27 -16.69
C ASP A 73 -5.70 -10.50 -17.34
N ALA A 74 -6.19 -11.73 -17.41
CA ALA A 74 -7.51 -12.06 -17.94
C ALA A 74 -8.63 -11.39 -17.10
N LEU A 75 -8.56 -11.47 -15.78
CA LEU A 75 -9.52 -10.81 -14.87
C LEU A 75 -9.52 -9.29 -15.04
N THR A 76 -8.34 -8.69 -15.20
CA THR A 76 -8.20 -7.24 -15.38
C THR A 76 -8.74 -6.77 -16.74
N ASN A 77 -8.70 -7.64 -17.75
CA ASN A 77 -9.22 -7.39 -19.09
C ASN A 77 -10.67 -7.90 -19.27
N GLU A 78 -11.39 -8.19 -18.17
CA GLU A 78 -12.78 -8.62 -18.17
C GLU A 78 -13.04 -9.94 -18.92
N VAL A 79 -12.03 -10.79 -19.06
CA VAL A 79 -12.10 -12.12 -19.69
C VAL A 79 -12.50 -13.14 -18.63
N PHE A 80 -13.81 -13.27 -18.36
CA PHE A 80 -14.31 -14.07 -17.24
C PHE A 80 -14.73 -15.49 -17.60
N HIS A 81 -14.76 -15.86 -18.87
CA HIS A 81 -15.32 -17.14 -19.33
C HIS A 81 -14.54 -18.39 -18.84
N GLU A 82 -13.29 -18.21 -18.43
CA GLU A 82 -12.44 -19.28 -17.87
C GLU A 82 -12.54 -19.39 -16.35
N PHE A 83 -13.30 -18.50 -15.70
CA PHE A 83 -13.42 -18.46 -14.25
C PHE A 83 -14.78 -18.98 -13.76
N ASP A 84 -14.74 -19.68 -12.63
CA ASP A 84 -15.94 -20.13 -11.95
C ASP A 84 -16.66 -18.94 -11.28
N MET A 85 -17.77 -18.53 -11.86
CA MET A 85 -18.55 -17.39 -11.37
C MET A 85 -19.12 -17.62 -9.96
N SER A 86 -19.25 -18.86 -9.49
CA SER A 86 -19.68 -19.16 -8.11
C SER A 86 -18.66 -18.71 -7.06
N ARG A 87 -17.41 -18.55 -7.47
CA ARG A 87 -16.31 -18.07 -6.60
C ARG A 87 -16.14 -16.55 -6.61
N ARG A 88 -16.95 -15.85 -7.40
CA ARG A 88 -16.90 -14.39 -7.45
C ARG A 88 -17.40 -13.81 -6.13
N ILE A 89 -16.57 -12.99 -5.50
CA ILE A 89 -16.94 -12.22 -4.31
C ILE A 89 -17.26 -10.80 -4.76
N ALA A 90 -18.50 -10.36 -4.49
CA ALA A 90 -18.84 -8.95 -4.67
C ALA A 90 -18.28 -8.14 -3.50
N VAL A 91 -17.50 -7.12 -3.80
CA VAL A 91 -16.94 -6.19 -2.81
C VAL A 91 -17.54 -4.82 -3.06
N GLU A 92 -18.30 -4.31 -2.10
CA GLU A 92 -18.80 -2.94 -2.10
C GLU A 92 -17.71 -2.03 -1.53
N VAL A 93 -17.10 -1.19 -2.36
CA VAL A 93 -15.99 -0.32 -1.98
C VAL A 93 -16.41 0.64 -0.86
N GLU A 94 -17.65 1.11 -0.89
CA GLU A 94 -18.22 2.03 0.10
C GLU A 94 -18.39 1.38 1.48
N SER A 95 -18.47 0.05 1.52
CA SER A 95 -18.60 -0.70 2.77
C SER A 95 -17.26 -1.02 3.45
N LEU A 96 -16.13 -0.72 2.77
CA LEU A 96 -14.80 -0.96 3.31
C LEU A 96 -14.56 -0.09 4.55
N GLN A 97 -14.20 -0.74 5.64
CA GLN A 97 -13.85 -0.06 6.89
C GLN A 97 -12.33 0.07 6.98
N PHE A 98 -11.86 1.31 7.12
CA PHE A 98 -10.46 1.62 7.34
C PHE A 98 -10.23 1.89 8.81
N LEU A 99 -9.18 1.30 9.39
CA LEU A 99 -8.85 1.43 10.82
C LEU A 99 -8.14 2.75 11.10
N VAL A 100 -7.15 3.10 10.29
CA VAL A 100 -6.29 4.27 10.52
C VAL A 100 -6.18 5.19 9.29
N MET A 101 -6.47 4.70 8.09
CA MET A 101 -6.24 5.44 6.85
C MET A 101 -6.99 6.76 6.79
N ASN A 102 -8.26 6.79 7.24
CA ASN A 102 -9.08 7.99 7.21
C ASN A 102 -8.49 9.12 8.08
N ASP A 103 -7.99 8.78 9.26
CA ASP A 103 -7.39 9.74 10.18
C ASP A 103 -6.01 10.20 9.68
N LEU A 104 -5.21 9.29 9.17
CA LEU A 104 -3.93 9.61 8.56
C LEU A 104 -4.11 10.53 7.35
N MET A 105 -5.08 10.28 6.48
CA MET A 105 -5.34 11.11 5.30
C MET A 105 -5.83 12.51 5.66
N ARG A 106 -6.65 12.67 6.71
CA ARG A 106 -7.06 14.00 7.20
C ARG A 106 -5.87 14.82 7.71
N ASN A 107 -4.95 14.17 8.41
CA ASN A 107 -3.81 14.83 9.05
C ASN A 107 -2.64 15.07 8.08
N VAL A 108 -2.51 14.26 7.03
CA VAL A 108 -1.41 14.35 6.06
C VAL A 108 -1.40 15.68 5.34
N GLY A 109 -2.56 16.26 5.01
CA GLY A 109 -2.64 17.57 4.36
C GLY A 109 -1.92 18.66 5.18
N ALA A 110 -2.20 18.72 6.47
CA ALA A 110 -1.56 19.67 7.38
C ALA A 110 -0.07 19.39 7.55
N LEU A 111 0.31 18.11 7.68
CA LEU A 111 1.71 17.70 7.84
C LEU A 111 2.54 18.00 6.56
N MET A 112 2.02 17.72 5.38
CA MET A 112 2.70 18.00 4.11
C MET A 112 2.84 19.50 3.86
N HIS A 113 1.83 20.28 4.25
CA HIS A 113 1.92 21.73 4.22
C HIS A 113 3.04 22.25 5.16
N ASP A 114 3.10 21.77 6.39
CA ASP A 114 4.13 22.14 7.36
C ASP A 114 5.54 21.75 6.88
N ILE A 115 5.73 20.56 6.33
CA ILE A 115 6.99 20.11 5.73
C ILE A 115 7.39 21.01 4.55
N SER A 116 6.45 21.40 3.70
CA SER A 116 6.71 22.29 2.57
C SER A 116 7.14 23.69 3.04
N CYS A 117 6.47 24.24 4.05
CA CYS A 117 6.82 25.52 4.64
C CYS A 117 8.24 25.51 5.25
N ARG A 118 8.60 24.44 5.96
CA ARG A 118 9.95 24.28 6.55
C ARG A 118 11.03 24.13 5.50
N LYS A 119 10.78 23.42 4.40
CA LYS A 119 11.73 23.33 3.27
C LYS A 119 11.91 24.67 2.55
N GLY A 120 10.84 25.43 2.36
CA GLY A 120 10.90 26.78 1.78
C GLY A 120 11.66 27.79 2.67
N ALA A 121 11.50 27.70 3.98
CA ALA A 121 12.19 28.56 4.93
C ALA A 121 13.69 28.22 5.09
N GLY A 122 14.11 27.00 4.73
CA GLY A 122 15.52 26.54 4.78
C GLY A 122 16.32 26.81 3.50
N ALA A 123 15.74 27.38 2.46
CA ALA A 123 16.46 27.81 1.27
C ALA A 123 17.35 29.03 1.62
N ARG A 124 18.62 28.74 1.87
CA ARG A 124 19.66 29.74 2.15
C ARG A 124 19.76 30.70 0.96
N PRO A 125 19.71 32.01 1.13
CA PRO A 125 19.94 32.94 0.03
C PRO A 125 21.35 32.69 -0.51
N GLU A 126 21.47 32.44 -1.80
CA GLU A 126 22.76 32.33 -2.49
C GLU A 126 23.53 33.66 -2.25
N SER A 127 24.64 33.54 -1.53
CA SER A 127 25.57 34.65 -1.37
C SER A 127 26.27 34.88 -2.71
N SER A 128 25.73 35.81 -3.51
CA SER A 128 26.43 36.41 -4.63
C SER A 128 27.54 37.30 -4.09
N ALA A 129 28.73 36.76 -3.93
CA ALA A 129 29.95 37.56 -3.74
C ALA A 129 31.05 36.98 -4.63
N SER A 130 30.95 37.31 -5.91
CA SER A 130 32.07 37.23 -6.83
C SER A 130 32.96 38.48 -6.57
N ALA A 131 33.96 38.32 -5.72
CA ALA A 131 35.04 39.30 -5.60
C ALA A 131 36.03 39.06 -6.75
N LYS A 132 35.99 39.95 -7.77
CA LYS A 132 37.06 40.11 -8.78
C LYS A 132 38.37 40.49 -8.07
N LYS A 133 39.44 39.70 -8.23
CA LYS A 133 40.80 40.10 -7.92
C LYS A 133 41.32 41.09 -9.01
N PRO A 134 41.88 42.22 -8.68
CA PRO A 134 42.63 43.04 -9.64
C PRO A 134 44.01 42.46 -9.90
N LYS A 135 44.51 42.73 -11.13
CA LYS A 135 45.84 42.38 -11.62
C LYS A 135 46.94 43.18 -10.89
#